data_45fa0318201c47929e7a673720bf3ec7
#
_entry.id   45fa0318201c47929e7a673720bf3ec7
#
_cell.length_a   1.000
_cell.length_b   1.000
_cell.length_c   1.000
_cell.angle_alpha   90.00
_cell.angle_beta   90.00
_cell.angle_gamma   90.00
#
_symmetry.space_group_name_H-M   'P 1'
#
loop_
_entity.id
_entity.type
_entity.pdbx_description
1 polymer ?
#
loop_
_entity_poly.entity_id
_entity_poly.type
_entity_poly.pdbx_seq_one_letter_code
_entity_poly.pdbx_strand_id
1 'polypeptide(L)'
;MARTPHPSSQAFQSLQGRQTPELLVEYPGTHQDGENLLQLADSLNASLLPWQRWDLLAINARREDGRWLHRTCVIVCTRQNGKTYGMLWLILYRTLVLGQSVLFTAHRWETAMKIWEQLNDIISITPWLKKLVTRSGCSQGRGYFRFKNGGEVEFTTRSAGGGRGLSKIDVTIYDEAFDLTDAEIAATAFLRKAAKDPQTIYVTSAVHRDFIQHQNGEVVSSVRRRALEGKPGIYLAEYAAPKDMDPEDEATWKASNPSYGVLCDAQAFLDIMDSMDTEAGRVNFGVEALGWGLWFGDADHAGHTYVVRPEQLDALAPNVTVTGLRTALTVDASPDGDKLTMALGVLTNAVAHPVYAGVLYHGSFHLPTVMEKVMAAIDAYNPELIVIDPKSPAIAVAEKLDAAGLEVKLINLTDVQAAFHIFMRHVKDETVLIEPHESFAPALEKATTREGVNGATAWARTSGVICNLVAVTNAVWAAEQITPPEYVPDKAYAAPESVTRDSGGENHIAPVNDNFGIETNIMTLAF
;
A
#
# COMPACT_ATOMS: atom_id res chain seq x y z
N MET A 1 24.03 -19.41 -21.35
CA MET A 1 23.51 -20.00 -22.61
C MET A 1 22.00 -19.89 -22.55
N ALA A 2 21.39 -19.14 -23.47
CA ALA A 2 19.94 -19.02 -23.55
C ALA A 2 19.34 -20.38 -23.88
N ARG A 3 18.41 -20.87 -23.06
CA ARG A 3 17.65 -22.09 -23.35
C ARG A 3 16.65 -21.78 -24.45
N THR A 4 16.68 -22.56 -25.51
CA THR A 4 15.60 -22.60 -26.49
C THR A 4 14.42 -23.38 -25.91
N PRO A 5 13.18 -22.90 -26.01
CA PRO A 5 11.99 -23.64 -25.58
C PRO A 5 11.90 -24.97 -26.34
N HIS A 6 11.64 -26.06 -25.62
CA HIS A 6 11.41 -27.37 -26.20
C HIS A 6 10.12 -27.37 -27.02
N PRO A 7 10.09 -27.78 -28.27
CA PRO A 7 8.90 -27.69 -29.10
C PRO A 7 7.95 -28.86 -28.86
N SER A 8 6.86 -28.62 -28.11
CA SER A 8 5.61 -29.32 -28.36
C SER A 8 4.74 -28.44 -29.26
N SER A 9 5.25 -28.14 -30.45
CA SER A 9 4.83 -27.05 -31.32
C SER A 9 3.51 -27.26 -32.09
N GLN A 10 2.80 -28.38 -31.91
CA GLN A 10 1.50 -28.58 -32.55
C GLN A 10 0.28 -28.19 -31.69
N ALA A 11 0.43 -28.05 -30.38
CA ALA A 11 -0.69 -27.81 -29.47
C ALA A 11 -1.17 -26.34 -29.41
N PHE A 12 -0.32 -25.38 -29.81
CA PHE A 12 -0.63 -23.95 -29.64
C PHE A 12 -0.28 -23.14 -30.90
N GLN A 13 -0.90 -23.50 -32.06
CA GLN A 13 -0.64 -22.80 -33.33
C GLN A 13 -1.03 -21.32 -33.31
N SER A 14 -1.94 -20.92 -32.44
CA SER A 14 -2.38 -19.53 -32.27
C SER A 14 -1.56 -18.74 -31.26
N LEU A 15 -0.61 -19.35 -30.55
CA LEU A 15 0.19 -18.70 -29.50
C LEU A 15 1.13 -17.65 -30.11
N GLN A 16 0.94 -16.39 -29.70
CA GLN A 16 1.70 -15.25 -30.20
C GLN A 16 2.37 -14.45 -29.06
N GLY A 17 1.97 -14.70 -27.81
CA GLY A 17 2.55 -14.05 -26.65
C GLY A 17 4.03 -14.38 -26.46
N ARG A 18 4.80 -13.42 -25.96
CA ARG A 18 6.23 -13.61 -25.65
C ARG A 18 6.41 -14.63 -24.52
N GLN A 19 7.16 -15.68 -24.79
CA GLN A 19 7.34 -16.81 -23.87
C GLN A 19 8.51 -16.63 -22.88
N THR A 20 9.30 -15.57 -23.04
CA THR A 20 10.42 -15.22 -22.13
C THR A 20 10.02 -14.05 -21.25
N PRO A 21 10.36 -14.07 -19.95
CA PRO A 21 10.08 -12.94 -19.08
C PRO A 21 10.88 -11.69 -19.50
N GLU A 22 10.38 -10.51 -19.16
CA GLU A 22 11.09 -9.23 -19.30
C GLU A 22 12.25 -9.15 -18.32
N LEU A 23 12.01 -9.51 -17.07
CA LEU A 23 13.04 -9.59 -16.05
C LEU A 23 13.17 -11.04 -15.58
N LEU A 24 14.40 -11.55 -15.61
CA LEU A 24 14.71 -12.91 -15.21
C LEU A 24 15.92 -12.92 -14.25
N VAL A 25 15.71 -13.54 -13.09
CA VAL A 25 16.80 -13.93 -12.19
C VAL A 25 16.74 -15.44 -12.01
N GLU A 26 17.65 -16.13 -12.64
CA GLU A 26 17.78 -17.60 -12.60
C GLU A 26 19.25 -17.99 -12.40
N TYR A 27 19.50 -19.05 -11.64
CA TYR A 27 20.84 -19.58 -11.40
C TYR A 27 21.00 -20.94 -12.09
N PRO A 28 22.23 -21.31 -12.45
CA PRO A 28 22.48 -22.62 -13.06
C PRO A 28 22.32 -23.77 -12.06
N GLY A 29 21.64 -24.84 -12.47
CA GLY A 29 21.39 -26.03 -11.65
C GLY A 29 20.93 -27.23 -12.49
N THR A 30 20.61 -28.33 -11.83
CA THR A 30 20.03 -29.50 -12.47
C THR A 30 18.52 -29.43 -12.51
N HIS A 31 17.90 -29.88 -13.62
CA HIS A 31 16.45 -29.73 -13.85
C HIS A 31 15.67 -31.04 -13.86
N GLN A 32 16.27 -32.13 -13.37
CA GLN A 32 15.68 -33.47 -13.47
C GLN A 32 14.27 -33.54 -12.83
N ASP A 33 14.09 -32.91 -11.67
CA ASP A 33 12.75 -32.89 -11.05
C ASP A 33 11.73 -32.10 -11.88
N GLY A 34 12.15 -31.00 -12.51
CA GLY A 34 11.31 -30.24 -13.42
C GLY A 34 10.95 -31.05 -14.68
N GLU A 35 11.91 -31.77 -15.26
CA GLU A 35 11.69 -32.66 -16.40
C GLU A 35 10.72 -33.79 -16.05
N ASN A 36 10.87 -34.41 -14.87
CA ASN A 36 9.99 -35.45 -14.38
C ASN A 36 8.55 -34.89 -14.13
N LEU A 37 8.44 -33.66 -13.63
CA LEU A 37 7.15 -32.97 -13.49
C LEU A 37 6.49 -32.80 -14.85
N LEU A 38 7.23 -32.31 -15.85
CA LEU A 38 6.69 -32.09 -17.19
C LEU A 38 6.27 -33.41 -17.85
N GLN A 39 7.04 -34.49 -17.67
CA GLN A 39 6.66 -35.83 -18.15
C GLN A 39 5.36 -36.33 -17.49
N LEU A 40 5.20 -36.12 -16.18
CA LEU A 40 3.94 -36.45 -15.49
C LEU A 40 2.78 -35.64 -16.06
N ALA A 41 2.95 -34.33 -16.23
CA ALA A 41 1.94 -33.44 -16.78
C ALA A 41 1.54 -33.85 -18.21
N ASP A 42 2.53 -34.11 -19.06
CA ASP A 42 2.30 -34.57 -20.45
C ASP A 42 1.57 -35.94 -20.49
N SER A 43 1.90 -36.87 -19.57
CA SER A 43 1.22 -38.16 -19.47
C SER A 43 -0.25 -38.05 -19.06
N LEU A 44 -0.62 -36.93 -18.45
CA LEU A 44 -2.00 -36.59 -18.04
C LEU A 44 -2.65 -35.56 -18.99
N ASN A 45 -2.07 -35.37 -20.17
CA ASN A 45 -2.54 -34.46 -21.22
C ASN A 45 -2.66 -32.99 -20.75
N ALA A 46 -1.71 -32.52 -19.93
CA ALA A 46 -1.66 -31.12 -19.53
C ALA A 46 -1.39 -30.19 -20.71
N SER A 47 -2.13 -29.10 -20.79
CA SER A 47 -1.94 -28.05 -21.80
C SER A 47 -1.04 -26.93 -21.26
N LEU A 48 0.19 -27.26 -20.82
CA LEU A 48 1.16 -26.28 -20.30
C LEU A 48 1.80 -25.49 -21.44
N LEU A 49 1.67 -24.18 -21.40
CA LEU A 49 2.32 -23.25 -22.32
C LEU A 49 3.84 -23.22 -22.10
N PRO A 50 4.66 -22.84 -23.10
CA PRO A 50 6.12 -22.85 -22.98
C PRO A 50 6.66 -22.05 -21.80
N TRP A 51 6.08 -20.87 -21.51
CA TRP A 51 6.49 -20.05 -20.37
C TRP A 51 6.20 -20.72 -19.01
N GLN A 52 5.07 -21.45 -18.88
CA GLN A 52 4.75 -22.21 -17.68
C GLN A 52 5.73 -23.38 -17.49
N ARG A 53 6.07 -24.05 -18.58
CA ARG A 53 7.08 -25.13 -18.57
C ARG A 53 8.44 -24.62 -18.14
N TRP A 54 8.84 -23.43 -18.60
CA TRP A 54 10.08 -22.76 -18.20
C TRP A 54 10.09 -22.51 -16.68
N ASP A 55 9.06 -21.88 -16.15
CA ASP A 55 8.97 -21.59 -14.71
C ASP A 55 8.98 -22.87 -13.88
N LEU A 56 8.27 -23.91 -14.32
CA LEU A 56 8.24 -25.21 -13.62
C LEU A 56 9.62 -25.90 -13.61
N LEU A 57 10.40 -25.79 -14.68
CA LEU A 57 11.79 -26.27 -14.70
C LEU A 57 12.66 -25.50 -13.69
N ALA A 58 12.61 -24.19 -13.70
CA ALA A 58 13.40 -23.34 -12.81
C ALA A 58 13.02 -23.52 -11.33
N ILE A 59 11.72 -23.57 -11.01
CA ILE A 59 11.22 -23.81 -9.64
C ILE A 59 11.71 -25.15 -9.09
N ASN A 60 11.83 -26.18 -9.95
CA ASN A 60 12.24 -27.52 -9.55
C ASN A 60 13.74 -27.79 -9.74
N ALA A 61 14.53 -26.74 -10.03
CA ALA A 61 15.98 -26.89 -10.17
C ALA A 61 16.66 -27.20 -8.83
N ARG A 62 17.70 -28.06 -8.90
CA ARG A 62 18.48 -28.45 -7.72
C ARG A 62 19.93 -28.03 -7.84
N ARG A 63 20.54 -27.84 -6.70
CA ARG A 63 21.99 -27.70 -6.50
C ARG A 63 22.66 -29.07 -6.54
N GLU A 64 23.99 -29.09 -6.63
CA GLU A 64 24.79 -30.30 -6.57
C GLU A 64 24.59 -31.09 -5.26
N ASP A 65 24.30 -30.40 -4.14
CA ASP A 65 24.03 -31.05 -2.85
C ASP A 65 22.59 -31.62 -2.73
N GLY A 66 21.83 -31.59 -3.82
CA GLY A 66 20.47 -32.11 -3.92
C GLY A 66 19.40 -31.21 -3.32
N ARG A 67 19.73 -30.05 -2.74
CA ARG A 67 18.77 -29.07 -2.22
C ARG A 67 18.18 -28.22 -3.34
N TRP A 68 17.04 -27.59 -3.05
CA TRP A 68 16.45 -26.62 -4.00
C TRP A 68 17.44 -25.51 -4.31
N LEU A 69 17.64 -25.28 -5.61
CA LEU A 69 18.45 -24.16 -6.09
C LEU A 69 17.83 -22.84 -5.71
N HIS A 70 16.52 -22.72 -5.94
CA HIS A 70 15.72 -21.56 -5.63
C HIS A 70 14.78 -21.88 -4.46
N ARG A 71 15.15 -21.47 -3.25
CA ARG A 71 14.31 -21.65 -2.05
C ARG A 71 13.15 -20.69 -1.99
N THR A 72 13.23 -19.62 -2.76
CA THR A 72 12.18 -18.61 -2.94
C THR A 72 12.00 -18.40 -4.43
N CYS A 73 10.77 -18.49 -4.91
CA CYS A 73 10.43 -18.27 -6.31
C CYS A 73 9.34 -17.21 -6.41
N VAL A 74 9.48 -16.30 -7.36
CA VAL A 74 8.50 -15.25 -7.65
C VAL A 74 8.16 -15.31 -9.13
N ILE A 75 6.88 -15.48 -9.43
CA ILE A 75 6.32 -15.39 -10.77
C ILE A 75 5.39 -14.19 -10.81
N VAL A 76 5.77 -13.18 -11.55
CA VAL A 76 4.96 -12.00 -11.84
C VAL A 76 4.47 -12.09 -13.28
N CYS A 77 3.18 -12.12 -13.47
CA CYS A 77 2.58 -12.15 -14.80
C CYS A 77 1.22 -11.47 -14.76
N THR A 78 0.83 -10.85 -15.84
CA THR A 78 -0.45 -10.17 -16.01
C THR A 78 -1.64 -11.10 -15.72
N ARG A 79 -2.81 -10.54 -15.45
CA ARG A 79 -4.01 -11.33 -15.11
C ARG A 79 -4.39 -12.28 -16.24
N GLN A 80 -5.07 -13.38 -15.88
CA GLN A 80 -5.67 -14.37 -16.79
C GLN A 80 -4.72 -15.07 -17.76
N ASN A 81 -3.42 -15.11 -17.47
CA ASN A 81 -2.43 -15.84 -18.26
C ASN A 81 -2.23 -17.30 -17.83
N GLY A 82 -2.98 -17.80 -16.84
CA GLY A 82 -2.87 -19.21 -16.43
C GLY A 82 -1.74 -19.50 -15.43
N LYS A 83 -1.30 -18.49 -14.64
CA LYS A 83 -0.29 -18.66 -13.57
C LYS A 83 -0.60 -19.84 -12.65
N THR A 84 -1.80 -19.83 -12.11
CA THR A 84 -2.29 -20.81 -11.13
C THR A 84 -2.40 -22.21 -11.71
N TYR A 85 -2.64 -22.34 -13.04
CA TYR A 85 -2.65 -23.63 -13.72
C TYR A 85 -1.29 -24.34 -13.70
N GLY A 86 -0.19 -23.61 -13.84
CA GLY A 86 1.15 -24.17 -13.63
C GLY A 86 1.35 -24.71 -12.22
N MET A 87 0.82 -24.02 -11.20
CA MET A 87 0.92 -24.45 -9.80
C MET A 87 0.15 -25.74 -9.52
N LEU A 88 -0.95 -26.01 -10.22
CA LEU A 88 -1.67 -27.28 -10.13
C LEU A 88 -0.75 -28.49 -10.38
N TRP A 89 0.05 -28.43 -11.46
CA TRP A 89 0.97 -29.50 -11.85
C TRP A 89 2.15 -29.61 -10.91
N LEU A 90 2.63 -28.48 -10.39
CA LEU A 90 3.63 -28.46 -9.34
C LEU A 90 3.12 -29.16 -8.07
N ILE A 91 1.92 -28.83 -7.60
CA ILE A 91 1.27 -29.47 -6.44
C ILE A 91 1.17 -30.97 -6.62
N LEU A 92 0.66 -31.40 -7.78
CA LEU A 92 0.51 -32.84 -8.09
C LEU A 92 1.87 -33.56 -8.05
N TYR A 93 2.89 -33.03 -8.69
CA TYR A 93 4.21 -33.62 -8.69
C TYR A 93 4.83 -33.70 -7.29
N ARG A 94 4.80 -32.59 -6.55
CA ARG A 94 5.39 -32.50 -5.21
C ARG A 94 4.74 -33.46 -4.21
N THR A 95 3.42 -33.60 -4.28
CA THR A 95 2.69 -34.50 -3.38
C THR A 95 2.77 -35.95 -3.83
N LEU A 96 2.54 -36.21 -5.11
CA LEU A 96 2.43 -37.56 -5.64
C LEU A 96 3.78 -38.26 -5.81
N VAL A 97 4.80 -37.54 -6.31
CA VAL A 97 6.11 -38.13 -6.62
C VAL A 97 7.09 -37.93 -5.48
N LEU A 98 7.18 -36.73 -4.94
CA LEU A 98 8.15 -36.41 -3.89
C LEU A 98 7.62 -36.64 -2.46
N GLY A 99 6.34 -36.94 -2.28
CA GLY A 99 5.75 -37.20 -0.96
C GLY A 99 5.81 -35.98 -0.03
N GLN A 100 5.78 -34.78 -0.58
CA GLN A 100 5.90 -33.52 0.16
C GLN A 100 4.55 -33.03 0.68
N SER A 101 4.59 -32.23 1.76
CA SER A 101 3.46 -31.47 2.28
C SER A 101 3.42 -30.09 1.66
N VAL A 102 2.36 -29.79 0.91
CA VAL A 102 2.14 -28.55 0.20
C VAL A 102 1.03 -27.74 0.85
N LEU A 103 1.27 -26.47 1.09
CA LEU A 103 0.26 -25.50 1.46
C LEU A 103 0.03 -24.55 0.28
N PHE A 104 -1.19 -24.55 -0.27
CA PHE A 104 -1.64 -23.57 -1.25
C PHE A 104 -2.58 -22.59 -0.58
N THR A 105 -2.28 -21.28 -0.72
CA THR A 105 -3.12 -20.23 -0.14
C THR A 105 -3.44 -19.17 -1.20
N ALA A 106 -4.68 -18.66 -1.16
CA ALA A 106 -5.12 -17.53 -1.94
C ALA A 106 -5.83 -16.49 -1.03
N HIS A 107 -5.98 -15.27 -1.53
CA HIS A 107 -6.71 -14.23 -0.79
C HIS A 107 -8.16 -14.65 -0.55
N ARG A 108 -8.83 -15.23 -1.56
CA ARG A 108 -10.22 -15.67 -1.50
C ARG A 108 -10.34 -17.18 -1.56
N TRP A 109 -11.31 -17.72 -0.82
CA TRP A 109 -11.58 -19.16 -0.82
C TRP A 109 -11.96 -19.69 -2.19
N GLU A 110 -12.72 -18.95 -2.97
CA GLU A 110 -13.16 -19.33 -4.31
C GLU A 110 -11.96 -19.61 -5.24
N THR A 111 -10.89 -18.85 -5.11
CA THR A 111 -9.63 -19.07 -5.87
C THR A 111 -8.98 -20.38 -5.47
N ALA A 112 -8.83 -20.64 -4.17
CA ALA A 112 -8.24 -21.88 -3.68
C ALA A 112 -9.13 -23.10 -4.00
N MET A 113 -10.44 -22.96 -3.92
CA MET A 113 -11.41 -24.00 -4.24
C MET A 113 -11.34 -24.42 -5.71
N LYS A 114 -11.22 -23.47 -6.66
CA LYS A 114 -11.08 -23.77 -8.09
C LYS A 114 -9.88 -24.69 -8.38
N ILE A 115 -8.75 -24.46 -7.73
CA ILE A 115 -7.58 -25.33 -7.90
C ILE A 115 -7.81 -26.70 -7.29
N TRP A 116 -8.47 -26.77 -6.14
CA TRP A 116 -8.88 -28.04 -5.58
C TRP A 116 -9.81 -28.82 -6.51
N GLU A 117 -10.81 -28.16 -7.13
CA GLU A 117 -11.74 -28.76 -8.10
C GLU A 117 -11.00 -29.28 -9.34
N GLN A 118 -10.12 -28.49 -9.94
CA GLN A 118 -9.33 -28.90 -11.10
C GLN A 118 -8.46 -30.13 -10.78
N LEU A 119 -7.82 -30.14 -9.61
CA LEU A 119 -7.04 -31.29 -9.16
C LEU A 119 -7.93 -32.52 -8.94
N ASN A 120 -9.11 -32.34 -8.34
CA ASN A 120 -10.09 -33.39 -8.13
C ASN A 120 -10.60 -33.99 -9.45
N ASP A 121 -10.80 -33.18 -10.47
CA ASP A 121 -11.23 -33.62 -11.79
C ASP A 121 -10.14 -34.51 -12.43
N ILE A 122 -8.89 -34.07 -12.42
CA ILE A 122 -7.76 -34.86 -12.93
C ILE A 122 -7.67 -36.20 -12.21
N ILE A 123 -7.77 -36.19 -10.86
CA ILE A 123 -7.73 -37.41 -10.04
C ILE A 123 -8.92 -38.33 -10.36
N SER A 124 -10.11 -37.76 -10.52
CA SER A 124 -11.36 -38.51 -10.71
C SER A 124 -11.41 -39.25 -12.06
N ILE A 125 -10.90 -38.62 -13.13
CA ILE A 125 -10.85 -39.21 -14.47
C ILE A 125 -9.66 -40.13 -14.70
N THR A 126 -8.69 -40.19 -13.76
CA THR A 126 -7.46 -40.98 -13.87
C THR A 126 -7.48 -42.16 -12.87
N PRO A 127 -7.84 -43.39 -13.31
CA PRO A 127 -8.08 -44.51 -12.37
C PRO A 127 -6.88 -44.90 -11.49
N TRP A 128 -5.66 -44.83 -12.04
CA TRP A 128 -4.45 -45.17 -11.29
C TRP A 128 -4.13 -44.08 -10.24
N LEU A 129 -4.36 -42.82 -10.57
CA LEU A 129 -4.13 -41.69 -9.66
C LEU A 129 -5.15 -41.71 -8.51
N LYS A 130 -6.41 -41.97 -8.81
CA LYS A 130 -7.48 -42.14 -7.81
C LYS A 130 -7.15 -43.21 -6.76
N LYS A 131 -6.51 -44.33 -7.19
CA LYS A 131 -6.09 -45.40 -6.27
C LYS A 131 -4.97 -44.97 -5.29
N LEU A 132 -4.24 -43.91 -5.59
CA LEU A 132 -3.17 -43.38 -4.75
C LEU A 132 -3.66 -42.36 -3.72
N VAL A 133 -4.85 -41.80 -3.90
CA VAL A 133 -5.48 -40.94 -2.91
C VAL A 133 -6.04 -41.78 -1.74
N THR A 134 -5.60 -41.47 -0.53
CA THR A 134 -6.08 -42.12 0.69
C THR A 134 -7.21 -41.33 1.32
N ARG A 135 -7.21 -40.02 1.19
CA ARG A 135 -8.19 -39.13 1.77
C ARG A 135 -8.28 -37.82 0.99
N SER A 136 -9.48 -37.33 0.76
CA SER A 136 -9.74 -36.00 0.19
C SER A 136 -10.99 -35.41 0.81
N GLY A 137 -11.11 -34.11 0.75
CA GLY A 137 -12.29 -33.38 1.19
C GLY A 137 -12.21 -31.92 0.81
N CYS A 138 -13.37 -31.31 0.64
CA CYS A 138 -13.54 -29.89 0.44
C CYS A 138 -14.73 -29.45 1.27
N SER A 139 -14.50 -28.43 2.08
CA SER A 139 -15.54 -27.76 2.87
C SER A 139 -15.26 -26.26 2.85
N GLN A 140 -16.19 -25.46 3.35
CA GLN A 140 -16.02 -24.01 3.35
C GLN A 140 -14.71 -23.61 4.05
N GLY A 141 -13.83 -22.94 3.30
CA GLY A 141 -12.54 -22.41 3.77
C GLY A 141 -11.37 -23.40 3.75
N ARG A 142 -11.59 -24.69 3.40
CA ARG A 142 -10.52 -25.69 3.40
C ARG A 142 -10.78 -26.82 2.40
N GLY A 143 -9.77 -27.12 1.55
CA GLY A 143 -9.70 -28.32 0.71
C GLY A 143 -8.42 -29.10 0.98
N TYR A 144 -8.42 -30.43 0.77
CA TYR A 144 -7.20 -31.22 0.96
C TYR A 144 -7.22 -32.51 0.13
N PHE A 145 -6.01 -33.01 -0.18
CA PHE A 145 -5.76 -34.37 -0.65
C PHE A 145 -4.61 -34.98 0.16
N ARG A 146 -4.69 -36.29 0.41
CA ARG A 146 -3.63 -37.09 1.03
C ARG A 146 -3.36 -38.32 0.18
N PHE A 147 -2.08 -38.63 -0.02
CA PHE A 147 -1.62 -39.70 -0.90
C PHE A 147 -0.97 -40.84 -0.10
N LYS A 148 -0.93 -42.04 -0.69
CA LYS A 148 -0.37 -43.26 -0.06
C LYS A 148 1.12 -43.12 0.30
N ASN A 149 1.88 -42.32 -0.42
CA ASN A 149 3.30 -42.06 -0.16
C ASN A 149 3.55 -41.07 0.99
N GLY A 150 2.50 -40.60 1.66
CA GLY A 150 2.58 -39.60 2.72
C GLY A 150 2.53 -38.15 2.24
N GLY A 151 2.54 -37.91 0.94
CA GLY A 151 2.35 -36.56 0.40
C GLY A 151 0.95 -36.04 0.65
N GLU A 152 0.85 -34.75 0.89
CA GLU A 152 -0.43 -34.08 1.16
C GLU A 152 -0.44 -32.64 0.64
N VAL A 153 -1.60 -32.15 0.30
CA VAL A 153 -1.83 -30.74 0.00
C VAL A 153 -3.03 -30.23 0.79
N GLU A 154 -2.89 -29.01 1.25
CA GLU A 154 -3.98 -28.25 1.85
C GLU A 154 -4.20 -26.96 1.06
N PHE A 155 -5.46 -26.68 0.72
CA PHE A 155 -5.93 -25.46 0.06
C PHE A 155 -6.71 -24.66 1.09
N THR A 156 -6.38 -23.39 1.28
CA THR A 156 -7.02 -22.53 2.27
C THR A 156 -6.89 -21.06 1.93
N THR A 157 -7.68 -20.24 2.61
CA THR A 157 -7.45 -18.79 2.60
C THR A 157 -6.29 -18.41 3.49
N ARG A 158 -5.70 -17.25 3.25
CA ARG A 158 -4.70 -16.65 4.13
C ARG A 158 -5.39 -16.18 5.41
N SER A 159 -5.16 -16.90 6.48
CA SER A 159 -5.64 -16.52 7.81
C SER A 159 -4.66 -17.02 8.86
N ALA A 160 -4.71 -16.48 10.06
CA ALA A 160 -3.90 -16.93 11.20
C ALA A 160 -4.10 -18.42 11.56
N GLY A 161 -5.04 -19.10 10.92
CA GLY A 161 -5.34 -20.54 11.07
C GLY A 161 -4.90 -21.40 9.89
N GLY A 162 -4.33 -20.82 8.82
CA GLY A 162 -3.91 -21.56 7.64
C GLY A 162 -2.83 -22.59 7.96
N GLY A 163 -2.97 -23.82 7.43
CA GLY A 163 -1.98 -24.89 7.64
C GLY A 163 -2.05 -25.61 8.97
N ARG A 164 -3.02 -25.34 9.85
CA ARG A 164 -3.16 -26.03 11.15
C ARG A 164 -3.36 -27.56 11.04
N GLY A 165 -3.67 -28.05 9.83
CA GLY A 165 -3.81 -29.48 9.56
C GLY A 165 -2.51 -30.17 9.18
N LEU A 166 -1.43 -29.43 8.90
CA LEU A 166 -0.14 -29.92 8.49
C LEU A 166 0.85 -29.95 9.66
N SER A 167 1.61 -31.03 9.78
CA SER A 167 2.67 -31.16 10.81
C SER A 167 3.96 -30.44 10.39
N LYS A 168 4.18 -30.29 9.08
CA LYS A 168 5.27 -29.55 8.44
C LYS A 168 4.79 -29.03 7.09
N ILE A 169 5.49 -28.04 6.53
CA ILE A 169 5.24 -27.54 5.18
C ILE A 169 6.56 -27.58 4.39
N ASP A 170 6.63 -28.45 3.39
CA ASP A 170 7.77 -28.52 2.47
C ASP A 170 7.68 -27.45 1.38
N VAL A 171 6.47 -27.13 0.90
CA VAL A 171 6.22 -26.09 -0.11
C VAL A 171 5.05 -25.22 0.30
N THR A 172 5.27 -23.91 0.29
CA THR A 172 4.20 -22.92 0.45
C THR A 172 4.02 -22.18 -0.87
N ILE A 173 2.79 -22.13 -1.37
CA ILE A 173 2.40 -21.37 -2.56
C ILE A 173 1.44 -20.28 -2.12
N TYR A 174 1.85 -19.03 -2.33
CA TYR A 174 1.01 -17.84 -2.15
C TYR A 174 0.53 -17.38 -3.51
N ASP A 175 -0.73 -17.65 -3.84
CA ASP A 175 -1.36 -17.10 -5.05
C ASP A 175 -1.94 -15.73 -4.76
N GLU A 176 -1.97 -14.83 -5.75
CA GLU A 176 -2.33 -13.42 -5.58
C GLU A 176 -1.47 -12.71 -4.49
N ALA A 177 -0.15 -12.94 -4.53
CA ALA A 177 0.77 -12.49 -3.49
C ALA A 177 0.93 -10.95 -3.42
N PHE A 178 0.34 -10.18 -4.33
CA PHE A 178 0.26 -8.72 -4.25
C PHE A 178 -0.48 -8.22 -3.01
N ASP A 179 -1.30 -9.06 -2.38
CA ASP A 179 -2.06 -8.73 -1.17
C ASP A 179 -1.64 -9.61 0.02
N LEU A 180 -0.36 -9.92 0.16
CA LEU A 180 0.18 -10.78 1.23
C LEU A 180 0.82 -9.96 2.34
N THR A 181 0.34 -10.15 3.57
CA THR A 181 0.84 -9.45 4.75
C THR A 181 1.97 -10.21 5.47
N ASP A 182 2.81 -9.48 6.22
CA ASP A 182 3.82 -10.09 7.09
C ASP A 182 3.23 -11.02 8.16
N ALA A 183 2.04 -10.70 8.67
CA ALA A 183 1.34 -11.54 9.65
C ALA A 183 0.96 -12.91 9.06
N GLU A 184 0.55 -12.97 7.80
CA GLU A 184 0.22 -14.21 7.09
C GLU A 184 1.47 -15.06 6.81
N ILE A 185 2.59 -14.42 6.50
CA ILE A 185 3.89 -15.10 6.39
C ILE A 185 4.32 -15.67 7.73
N ALA A 186 4.24 -14.88 8.80
CA ALA A 186 4.61 -15.29 10.15
C ALA A 186 3.80 -16.51 10.62
N ALA A 187 2.50 -16.57 10.29
CA ALA A 187 1.64 -17.70 10.64
C ALA A 187 2.12 -19.04 10.08
N THR A 188 2.76 -19.05 8.90
CA THR A 188 3.26 -20.28 8.24
C THR A 188 4.76 -20.52 8.46
N ALA A 189 5.51 -19.51 8.93
CA ALA A 189 6.97 -19.57 9.05
C ALA A 189 7.46 -20.72 9.96
N PHE A 190 6.76 -20.96 11.08
CA PHE A 190 7.13 -22.01 12.04
C PHE A 190 6.90 -23.43 11.49
N LEU A 191 5.86 -23.64 10.68
CA LEU A 191 5.58 -24.92 10.04
C LEU A 191 6.65 -25.26 8.98
N ARG A 192 7.18 -24.26 8.29
CA ARG A 192 8.30 -24.43 7.35
C ARG A 192 9.60 -24.82 8.04
N LYS A 193 9.82 -24.37 9.29
CA LYS A 193 11.03 -24.70 10.06
C LYS A 193 11.16 -26.23 10.31
N ALA A 194 10.06 -26.96 10.33
CA ALA A 194 10.06 -28.41 10.51
C ALA A 194 10.47 -29.19 9.23
N ALA A 195 10.50 -28.55 8.08
CA ALA A 195 10.90 -29.16 6.82
C ALA A 195 12.42 -29.10 6.62
N LYS A 196 13.01 -30.13 5.97
CA LYS A 196 14.45 -30.18 5.71
C LYS A 196 14.93 -29.11 4.72
N ASP A 197 14.15 -28.91 3.65
CA ASP A 197 14.48 -28.00 2.55
C ASP A 197 13.21 -27.32 2.03
N PRO A 198 12.65 -26.38 2.83
CA PRO A 198 11.39 -25.74 2.50
C PRO A 198 11.55 -24.75 1.35
N GLN A 199 10.52 -24.67 0.49
CA GLN A 199 10.44 -23.74 -0.62
C GLN A 199 9.20 -22.85 -0.50
N THR A 200 9.34 -21.57 -0.86
CA THR A 200 8.24 -20.61 -0.90
C THR A 200 8.08 -20.07 -2.32
N ILE A 201 6.87 -20.10 -2.83
CA ILE A 201 6.55 -19.67 -4.18
C ILE A 201 5.48 -18.58 -4.08
N TYR A 202 5.79 -17.42 -4.66
CA TYR A 202 4.89 -16.28 -4.80
C TYR A 202 4.43 -16.20 -6.25
N VAL A 203 3.12 -16.23 -6.44
CA VAL A 203 2.48 -16.07 -7.75
C VAL A 203 1.64 -14.81 -7.70
N THR A 204 1.90 -13.85 -8.57
CA THR A 204 1.29 -12.53 -8.47
C THR A 204 1.10 -11.86 -9.83
N SER A 205 0.25 -10.86 -9.90
CA SER A 205 0.32 -9.79 -10.90
C SER A 205 1.28 -8.70 -10.42
N ALA A 206 1.54 -7.70 -11.26
CA ALA A 206 2.35 -6.57 -10.86
C ALA A 206 1.73 -5.84 -9.66
N VAL A 207 2.56 -5.28 -8.80
CA VAL A 207 2.14 -4.45 -7.67
C VAL A 207 2.15 -2.99 -8.10
N HIS A 208 1.15 -2.22 -7.68
CA HIS A 208 1.15 -0.77 -7.76
C HIS A 208 0.86 -0.20 -6.38
N ARG A 209 1.88 0.35 -5.73
CA ARG A 209 1.82 0.78 -4.31
C ARG A 209 0.74 1.80 -4.00
N ASP A 210 0.29 2.58 -5.00
CA ASP A 210 -0.75 3.60 -4.84
C ASP A 210 -2.18 3.00 -4.96
N PHE A 211 -2.31 1.71 -5.30
CA PHE A 211 -3.60 1.04 -5.35
C PHE A 211 -4.00 0.51 -3.98
N ILE A 212 -5.21 0.84 -3.53
CA ILE A 212 -5.77 0.34 -2.25
C ILE A 212 -5.72 -1.19 -2.16
N GLN A 213 -6.02 -1.87 -3.27
CA GLN A 213 -6.00 -3.33 -3.34
C GLN A 213 -4.59 -3.94 -3.28
N HIS A 214 -3.53 -3.13 -3.45
CA HIS A 214 -2.12 -3.55 -3.39
C HIS A 214 -1.40 -3.00 -2.16
N GLN A 215 -2.11 -2.44 -1.18
CA GLN A 215 -1.51 -1.87 0.04
C GLN A 215 -0.64 -2.86 0.83
N ASN A 216 -0.88 -4.17 0.70
CA ASN A 216 -0.09 -5.23 1.31
C ASN A 216 1.05 -5.75 0.40
N GLY A 217 1.30 -5.11 -0.74
CA GLY A 217 2.30 -5.53 -1.74
C GLY A 217 3.75 -5.38 -1.32
N GLU A 218 4.05 -4.83 -0.14
CA GLU A 218 5.40 -4.60 0.35
C GLU A 218 6.20 -5.91 0.49
N VAL A 219 5.56 -6.98 0.95
CA VAL A 219 6.18 -8.30 1.11
C VAL A 219 6.76 -8.80 -0.21
N VAL A 220 5.93 -8.90 -1.25
CA VAL A 220 6.37 -9.44 -2.55
C VAL A 220 7.32 -8.46 -3.24
N SER A 221 7.13 -7.15 -3.08
CA SER A 221 8.07 -6.13 -3.57
C SER A 221 9.46 -6.29 -2.95
N SER A 222 9.54 -6.54 -1.63
CA SER A 222 10.79 -6.80 -0.93
C SER A 222 11.49 -8.06 -1.46
N VAL A 223 10.75 -9.12 -1.76
CA VAL A 223 11.33 -10.36 -2.34
C VAL A 223 11.85 -10.08 -3.76
N ARG A 224 11.07 -9.39 -4.60
CA ARG A 224 11.46 -8.96 -5.95
C ARG A 224 12.74 -8.14 -5.93
N ARG A 225 12.81 -7.11 -5.10
CA ARG A 225 14.00 -6.26 -4.95
C ARG A 225 15.23 -7.07 -4.59
N ARG A 226 15.14 -7.97 -3.59
CA ARG A 226 16.26 -8.85 -3.20
C ARG A 226 16.71 -9.78 -4.33
N ALA A 227 15.80 -10.23 -5.20
CA ALA A 227 16.16 -10.98 -6.39
C ALA A 227 16.98 -10.13 -7.36
N LEU A 228 16.53 -8.91 -7.63
CA LEU A 228 17.21 -7.96 -8.53
C LEU A 228 18.58 -7.50 -7.98
N GLU A 229 18.72 -7.42 -6.66
CA GLU A 229 20.00 -7.17 -5.97
C GLU A 229 20.95 -8.41 -6.01
N GLY A 230 20.55 -9.50 -6.63
CA GLY A 230 21.37 -10.72 -6.81
C GLY A 230 21.45 -11.61 -5.57
N LYS A 231 20.47 -11.53 -4.64
CA LYS A 231 20.44 -12.41 -3.46
C LYS A 231 20.32 -13.88 -3.90
N PRO A 232 21.30 -14.77 -3.56
CA PRO A 232 21.28 -16.16 -3.98
C PRO A 232 20.04 -16.92 -3.50
N GLY A 233 19.58 -17.88 -4.31
CA GLY A 233 18.47 -18.77 -3.97
C GLY A 233 17.08 -18.16 -4.18
N ILE A 234 16.98 -17.04 -4.88
CA ILE A 234 15.73 -16.47 -5.33
C ILE A 234 15.62 -16.61 -6.86
N TYR A 235 14.53 -17.18 -7.33
CA TYR A 235 14.09 -17.15 -8.72
C TYR A 235 13.09 -16.03 -8.91
N LEU A 236 13.25 -15.23 -9.97
CA LEU A 236 12.29 -14.21 -10.39
C LEU A 236 12.07 -14.32 -11.90
N ALA A 237 10.81 -14.50 -12.28
CA ALA A 237 10.35 -14.33 -13.67
C ALA A 237 9.23 -13.30 -13.69
N GLU A 238 9.45 -12.18 -14.39
CA GLU A 238 8.48 -11.10 -14.52
C GLU A 238 8.08 -10.93 -15.99
N TYR A 239 6.84 -11.26 -16.31
CA TYR A 239 6.24 -11.15 -17.63
C TYR A 239 5.50 -9.82 -17.71
N ALA A 240 6.13 -8.83 -18.33
CA ALA A 240 5.62 -7.48 -18.48
C ALA A 240 6.04 -6.91 -19.84
N ALA A 241 5.37 -5.94 -20.38
CA ALA A 241 5.86 -5.18 -21.52
C ALA A 241 6.93 -4.16 -21.05
N PRO A 242 7.95 -3.84 -21.87
CA PRO A 242 8.79 -2.66 -21.68
C PRO A 242 7.92 -1.40 -21.50
N LYS A 243 8.29 -0.52 -20.55
CA LYS A 243 7.47 0.66 -20.21
C LYS A 243 7.47 1.77 -21.26
N ASP A 244 8.39 1.70 -22.22
CA ASP A 244 8.52 2.62 -23.36
C ASP A 244 7.68 2.21 -24.58
N MET A 245 6.98 1.08 -24.53
CA MET A 245 6.07 0.66 -25.58
C MET A 245 4.70 1.37 -25.48
N ASP A 246 4.04 1.55 -26.62
CA ASP A 246 2.70 2.13 -26.68
C ASP A 246 1.67 1.15 -26.05
N PRO A 247 0.89 1.57 -25.03
CA PRO A 247 -0.10 0.73 -24.39
C PRO A 247 -1.24 0.27 -25.34
N GLU A 248 -1.46 0.99 -26.42
CA GLU A 248 -2.51 0.70 -27.40
C GLU A 248 -2.04 -0.25 -28.53
N ASP A 249 -0.74 -0.56 -28.60
CA ASP A 249 -0.20 -1.43 -29.62
C ASP A 249 -0.36 -2.92 -29.25
N GLU A 250 -0.85 -3.71 -30.18
CA GLU A 250 -0.95 -5.16 -30.05
C GLU A 250 0.41 -5.84 -29.75
N ALA A 251 1.53 -5.26 -30.23
CA ALA A 251 2.86 -5.73 -29.92
C ALA A 251 3.15 -5.65 -28.42
N THR A 252 2.68 -4.60 -27.73
CA THR A 252 2.78 -4.43 -26.28
C THR A 252 1.98 -5.50 -25.54
N TRP A 253 0.76 -5.78 -26.01
CA TRP A 253 -0.09 -6.83 -25.43
C TRP A 253 0.55 -8.20 -25.54
N LYS A 254 1.14 -8.51 -26.71
CA LYS A 254 1.90 -9.76 -26.95
C LYS A 254 3.16 -9.85 -26.09
N ALA A 255 3.83 -8.73 -25.85
CA ALA A 255 5.03 -8.68 -25.01
C ALA A 255 4.74 -8.98 -23.53
N SER A 256 3.59 -8.54 -23.02
CA SER A 256 3.20 -8.66 -21.60
C SER A 256 2.35 -9.90 -21.28
N ASN A 257 1.73 -10.53 -22.30
CA ASN A 257 0.80 -11.64 -22.08
C ASN A 257 1.29 -12.91 -22.77
N PRO A 258 2.04 -13.76 -22.07
CA PRO A 258 2.62 -14.95 -22.66
C PRO A 258 1.57 -15.95 -23.16
N SER A 259 0.31 -15.82 -22.77
CA SER A 259 -0.80 -16.64 -23.24
C SER A 259 -1.63 -16.00 -24.36
N TYR A 260 -1.17 -14.86 -24.92
CA TYR A 260 -1.84 -14.18 -26.01
C TYR A 260 -1.97 -15.09 -27.25
N GLY A 261 -3.16 -15.08 -27.83
CA GLY A 261 -3.54 -15.96 -28.95
C GLY A 261 -4.11 -17.32 -28.51
N VAL A 262 -4.05 -17.65 -27.20
CA VAL A 262 -4.64 -18.89 -26.63
C VAL A 262 -5.69 -18.59 -25.58
N LEU A 263 -5.38 -17.73 -24.61
CA LEU A 263 -6.32 -17.36 -23.52
C LEU A 263 -6.94 -15.97 -23.71
N CYS A 264 -6.34 -15.12 -24.52
CA CYS A 264 -6.83 -13.79 -24.86
C CYS A 264 -6.41 -13.43 -26.29
N ASP A 265 -7.08 -12.46 -26.87
CA ASP A 265 -6.84 -11.93 -28.22
C ASP A 265 -6.95 -10.39 -28.23
N ALA A 266 -6.77 -9.78 -29.40
CA ALA A 266 -6.84 -8.33 -29.56
C ALA A 266 -8.19 -7.75 -29.14
N GLN A 267 -9.30 -8.44 -29.42
CA GLN A 267 -10.63 -7.93 -29.09
C GLN A 267 -10.81 -7.80 -27.57
N ALA A 268 -10.32 -8.78 -26.79
CA ALA A 268 -10.39 -8.73 -25.34
C ALA A 268 -9.63 -7.51 -24.76
N PHE A 269 -8.50 -7.12 -25.36
CA PHE A 269 -7.76 -5.93 -24.95
C PHE A 269 -8.48 -4.64 -25.29
N LEU A 270 -9.06 -4.54 -26.50
CA LEU A 270 -9.85 -3.38 -26.92
C LEU A 270 -11.07 -3.18 -26.00
N ASP A 271 -11.79 -4.24 -25.67
CA ASP A 271 -12.96 -4.20 -24.77
C ASP A 271 -12.56 -3.74 -23.35
N ILE A 272 -11.38 -4.18 -22.84
CA ILE A 272 -10.87 -3.76 -21.54
C ILE A 272 -10.49 -2.28 -21.57
N MET A 273 -9.79 -1.83 -22.61
CA MET A 273 -9.36 -0.42 -22.77
C MET A 273 -10.57 0.50 -22.85
N ASP A 274 -11.58 0.14 -23.63
CA ASP A 274 -12.82 0.91 -23.74
C ASP A 274 -13.56 1.02 -22.39
N SER A 275 -13.53 -0.04 -21.59
CA SER A 275 -14.09 -0.04 -20.24
C SER A 275 -13.28 0.76 -19.21
N MET A 276 -12.01 1.04 -19.49
CA MET A 276 -11.05 1.72 -18.60
C MET A 276 -10.59 3.09 -19.13
N ASP A 277 -11.42 3.79 -19.88
CA ASP A 277 -11.10 5.08 -20.55
C ASP A 277 -11.06 6.30 -19.57
N THR A 278 -10.64 6.10 -18.34
CA THR A 278 -10.32 7.18 -17.39
C THR A 278 -8.82 7.20 -17.12
N GLU A 279 -8.28 8.30 -16.59
CA GLU A 279 -6.86 8.37 -16.22
C GLU A 279 -6.47 7.24 -15.24
N ALA A 280 -7.25 7.03 -14.18
CA ALA A 280 -7.06 5.94 -13.25
C ALA A 280 -7.26 4.56 -13.91
N GLY A 281 -8.21 4.44 -14.84
CA GLY A 281 -8.45 3.23 -15.62
C GLY A 281 -7.26 2.87 -16.51
N ARG A 282 -6.62 3.84 -17.17
CA ARG A 282 -5.44 3.61 -18.00
C ARG A 282 -4.24 3.15 -17.16
N VAL A 283 -4.03 3.73 -15.97
CA VAL A 283 -3.01 3.24 -15.04
C VAL A 283 -3.32 1.80 -14.61
N ASN A 284 -4.58 1.49 -14.30
CA ASN A 284 -5.00 0.13 -13.94
C ASN A 284 -4.79 -0.87 -15.07
N PHE A 285 -5.11 -0.49 -16.32
CA PHE A 285 -4.82 -1.28 -17.51
C PHE A 285 -3.31 -1.56 -17.64
N GLY A 286 -2.46 -0.55 -17.46
CA GLY A 286 -1.01 -0.69 -17.46
C GLY A 286 -0.53 -1.74 -16.44
N VAL A 287 -1.07 -1.73 -15.23
CA VAL A 287 -0.68 -2.67 -14.17
C VAL A 287 -1.18 -4.09 -14.45
N GLU A 288 -2.47 -4.24 -14.75
CA GLU A 288 -3.13 -5.53 -14.78
C GLU A 288 -2.96 -6.27 -16.13
N ALA A 289 -2.90 -5.51 -17.23
CA ALA A 289 -2.80 -6.06 -18.58
C ALA A 289 -1.39 -6.00 -19.17
N LEU A 290 -0.56 -5.00 -18.77
CA LEU A 290 0.78 -4.81 -19.33
C LEU A 290 1.92 -5.12 -18.34
N GLY A 291 1.59 -5.35 -17.05
CA GLY A 291 2.56 -5.67 -16.02
C GLY A 291 3.39 -4.46 -15.56
N TRP A 292 2.94 -3.24 -15.80
CA TRP A 292 3.63 -2.01 -15.44
C TRP A 292 3.46 -1.67 -13.96
N GLY A 293 4.18 -2.40 -13.13
CA GLY A 293 4.16 -2.20 -11.68
C GLY A 293 4.85 -0.91 -11.23
N LEU A 294 4.42 -0.42 -10.07
CA LEU A 294 5.10 0.53 -9.22
C LEU A 294 5.31 -0.14 -7.86
N TRP A 295 6.51 -0.68 -7.64
CA TRP A 295 6.80 -1.55 -6.51
C TRP A 295 7.19 -0.76 -5.26
N PHE A 296 6.88 -1.30 -4.09
CA PHE A 296 7.36 -0.73 -2.84
C PHE A 296 8.89 -0.76 -2.78
N GLY A 297 9.50 0.39 -2.49
CA GLY A 297 10.95 0.54 -2.38
C GLY A 297 11.72 0.62 -3.71
N ASP A 298 11.04 0.68 -4.86
CA ASP A 298 11.66 1.19 -6.08
C ASP A 298 11.96 2.68 -5.87
N ALA A 299 13.16 3.11 -6.23
CA ALA A 299 13.52 4.53 -6.18
C ALA A 299 12.57 5.34 -7.07
N ASP A 300 12.14 6.49 -6.57
CA ASP A 300 11.22 7.39 -7.28
C ASP A 300 11.88 8.01 -8.52
N HIS A 301 12.00 7.21 -9.59
CA HIS A 301 12.31 7.74 -10.91
C HIS A 301 11.02 7.82 -11.74
N ALA A 302 10.40 9.01 -11.71
CA ALA A 302 9.24 9.45 -12.49
C ALA A 302 7.95 8.63 -12.27
N GLY A 303 7.08 9.06 -11.32
CA GLY A 303 5.68 8.67 -11.30
C GLY A 303 5.02 8.39 -9.95
N HIS A 304 5.63 8.72 -8.80
CA HIS A 304 4.87 8.73 -7.55
C HIS A 304 3.81 9.83 -7.63
N THR A 305 2.54 9.44 -7.63
CA THR A 305 1.45 10.42 -7.57
C THR A 305 1.27 10.85 -6.12
N TYR A 306 1.95 11.89 -5.74
CA TYR A 306 1.74 12.52 -4.45
C TYR A 306 0.33 13.10 -4.37
N VAL A 307 -0.36 12.89 -3.25
CA VAL A 307 -1.60 13.63 -2.95
C VAL A 307 -1.29 15.12 -2.78
N VAL A 308 -0.16 15.43 -2.13
CA VAL A 308 0.48 16.75 -2.09
C VAL A 308 1.96 16.54 -2.32
N ARG A 309 2.53 17.15 -3.34
CA ARG A 309 3.96 17.04 -3.65
C ARG A 309 4.81 17.79 -2.61
N PRO A 310 6.01 17.29 -2.28
CA PRO A 310 6.91 17.98 -1.34
C PRO A 310 7.12 19.45 -1.71
N GLU A 311 7.33 19.75 -3.00
CA GLU A 311 7.57 21.12 -3.49
C GLU A 311 6.35 22.04 -3.29
N GLN A 312 5.12 21.47 -3.33
CA GLN A 312 3.90 22.26 -3.04
C GLN A 312 3.83 22.61 -1.56
N LEU A 313 4.24 21.70 -0.67
CA LEU A 313 4.25 21.96 0.77
C LEU A 313 5.38 22.94 1.13
N ASP A 314 6.56 22.79 0.53
CA ASP A 314 7.72 23.68 0.72
C ASP A 314 7.42 25.11 0.24
N ALA A 315 6.63 25.28 -0.82
CA ALA A 315 6.21 26.58 -1.32
C ALA A 315 5.31 27.35 -0.33
N LEU A 316 4.66 26.63 0.59
CA LEU A 316 3.80 27.21 1.64
C LEU A 316 4.59 27.62 2.91
N ALA A 317 5.91 27.44 2.91
CA ALA A 317 6.74 27.82 4.04
C ALA A 317 6.65 29.33 4.33
N PRO A 318 6.48 29.74 5.60
CA PRO A 318 6.42 31.15 5.93
C PRO A 318 7.75 31.85 5.64
N ASN A 319 7.71 32.95 4.92
CA ASN A 319 8.85 33.84 4.66
C ASN A 319 8.80 35.12 5.49
N VAL A 320 7.82 35.23 6.35
CA VAL A 320 7.56 36.37 7.24
C VAL A 320 7.20 35.90 8.62
N THR A 321 7.40 36.73 9.63
CA THR A 321 6.91 36.43 10.99
C THR A 321 5.39 36.41 10.97
N VAL A 322 4.80 35.28 11.38
CA VAL A 322 3.34 35.11 11.46
C VAL A 322 2.88 35.62 12.81
N THR A 323 1.98 36.57 12.81
CA THR A 323 1.28 37.06 14.01
C THR A 323 -0.18 36.65 13.94
N GLY A 324 -0.70 36.07 15.01
CA GLY A 324 -2.09 35.66 15.10
C GLY A 324 -2.54 35.65 16.55
N LEU A 325 -3.81 35.94 16.77
CA LEU A 325 -4.37 36.09 18.11
C LEU A 325 -5.14 34.85 18.55
N ARG A 326 -5.46 33.94 17.62
CA ARG A 326 -6.42 32.86 17.88
C ARG A 326 -5.86 31.55 17.37
N THR A 327 -5.82 30.58 18.26
CA THR A 327 -5.15 29.31 18.00
C THR A 327 -6.05 28.11 18.21
N ALA A 328 -5.83 27.06 17.46
CA ALA A 328 -6.41 25.74 17.63
C ALA A 328 -5.32 24.70 17.79
N LEU A 329 -5.46 23.79 18.73
CA LEU A 329 -4.56 22.68 18.97
C LEU A 329 -5.18 21.39 18.47
N THR A 330 -4.44 20.60 17.71
CA THR A 330 -4.90 19.30 17.21
C THR A 330 -3.93 18.20 17.58
N VAL A 331 -4.46 17.02 17.87
CA VAL A 331 -3.66 15.85 18.20
C VAL A 331 -4.15 14.66 17.39
N ASP A 332 -3.23 13.97 16.73
CA ASP A 332 -3.51 12.73 16.01
C ASP A 332 -2.41 11.71 16.26
N ALA A 333 -2.76 10.41 16.20
CA ALA A 333 -1.82 9.32 16.38
C ALA A 333 -1.89 8.33 15.22
N SER A 334 -0.78 7.65 14.96
CA SER A 334 -0.74 6.54 14.02
C SER A 334 -1.67 5.40 14.46
N PRO A 335 -2.25 4.64 13.53
CA PRO A 335 -3.21 3.58 13.85
C PRO A 335 -2.68 2.48 14.78
N ASP A 336 -1.37 2.22 14.73
CA ASP A 336 -0.66 1.29 15.63
C ASP A 336 -0.42 1.85 17.05
N GLY A 337 -0.64 3.16 17.24
CA GLY A 337 -0.42 3.84 18.51
C GLY A 337 1.06 4.11 18.82
N ASP A 338 1.99 3.92 17.89
CA ASP A 338 3.42 4.09 18.12
C ASP A 338 3.87 5.56 18.04
N LYS A 339 3.24 6.34 17.16
CA LYS A 339 3.56 7.75 16.92
C LYS A 339 2.36 8.65 17.19
N LEU A 340 2.66 9.84 17.67
CA LEU A 340 1.67 10.90 17.86
C LEU A 340 2.22 12.23 17.36
N THR A 341 1.34 13.04 16.78
CA THR A 341 1.62 14.41 16.36
C THR A 341 0.67 15.37 17.05
N MET A 342 1.23 16.47 17.51
CA MET A 342 0.52 17.65 17.98
C MET A 342 0.81 18.80 17.03
N ALA A 343 -0.22 19.44 16.51
CA ALA A 343 -0.11 20.56 15.58
C ALA A 343 -0.92 21.76 16.05
N LEU A 344 -0.42 22.94 15.74
CA LEU A 344 -1.07 24.22 16.03
C LEU A 344 -1.58 24.81 14.72
N GLY A 345 -2.84 25.23 14.72
CA GLY A 345 -3.43 26.09 13.70
C GLY A 345 -3.60 27.51 14.26
N VAL A 346 -3.26 28.51 13.47
CA VAL A 346 -3.37 29.92 13.86
C VAL A 346 -4.20 30.66 12.84
N LEU A 347 -5.24 31.34 13.29
CA LEU A 347 -5.95 32.31 12.46
C LEU A 347 -5.13 33.59 12.43
N THR A 348 -4.61 33.94 11.25
CA THR A 348 -3.75 35.12 11.06
C THR A 348 -4.59 36.36 10.74
N ASN A 349 -3.98 37.53 10.86
CA ASN A 349 -4.59 38.79 10.41
C ASN A 349 -4.30 39.10 8.91
N ALA A 350 -3.57 38.20 8.21
CA ALA A 350 -3.19 38.42 6.83
C ALA A 350 -4.29 37.95 5.86
N VAL A 351 -4.75 38.83 4.98
CA VAL A 351 -5.81 38.51 4.00
C VAL A 351 -5.35 37.46 2.99
N ALA A 352 -4.09 37.49 2.57
CA ALA A 352 -3.55 36.54 1.59
C ALA A 352 -3.33 35.13 2.16
N HIS A 353 -3.00 35.05 3.45
CA HIS A 353 -2.71 33.79 4.14
C HIS A 353 -3.44 33.77 5.49
N PRO A 354 -4.76 33.55 5.49
CA PRO A 354 -5.58 33.65 6.70
C PRO A 354 -5.28 32.59 7.75
N VAL A 355 -4.60 31.50 7.39
CA VAL A 355 -4.28 30.39 8.28
C VAL A 355 -2.78 30.08 8.21
N TYR A 356 -2.21 29.83 9.38
CA TYR A 356 -0.90 29.21 9.56
C TYR A 356 -1.05 27.89 10.32
N ALA A 357 -0.25 26.88 9.98
CA ALA A 357 -0.21 25.64 10.72
C ALA A 357 1.23 25.12 10.87
N GLY A 358 1.52 24.54 12.03
CA GLY A 358 2.84 23.95 12.31
C GLY A 358 2.75 22.77 13.25
N VAL A 359 3.75 21.87 13.16
CA VAL A 359 3.91 20.73 14.04
C VAL A 359 4.64 21.17 15.30
N LEU A 360 4.01 21.00 16.47
CA LEU A 360 4.62 21.28 17.77
C LEU A 360 5.37 20.05 18.34
N TYR A 361 4.87 18.86 18.02
CA TYR A 361 5.48 17.60 18.43
C TYR A 361 5.15 16.50 17.42
N HIS A 362 6.16 15.71 17.07
CA HIS A 362 6.01 14.45 16.36
C HIS A 362 6.98 13.43 16.96
N GLY A 363 6.47 12.36 17.55
CA GLY A 363 7.34 11.41 18.25
C GLY A 363 6.58 10.20 18.79
N SER A 364 7.24 9.44 19.68
CA SER A 364 6.64 8.26 20.30
C SER A 364 5.43 8.61 21.14
N PHE A 365 4.38 7.81 21.04
CA PHE A 365 3.16 7.98 21.81
C PHE A 365 3.28 7.31 23.18
N HIS A 366 3.92 8.01 24.11
CA HIS A 366 3.92 7.66 25.54
C HIS A 366 3.00 8.66 26.26
N LEU A 367 1.84 8.20 26.70
CA LEU A 367 0.76 9.08 27.17
C LEU A 367 1.20 10.09 28.25
N PRO A 368 1.96 9.72 29.32
CA PRO A 368 2.42 10.70 30.31
C PRO A 368 3.26 11.82 29.70
N THR A 369 4.25 11.49 28.87
CA THR A 369 5.12 12.47 28.20
C THR A 369 4.36 13.36 27.23
N VAL A 370 3.41 12.77 26.50
CA VAL A 370 2.54 13.54 25.59
C VAL A 370 1.66 14.50 26.36
N MET A 371 1.08 14.08 27.48
CA MET A 371 0.26 14.96 28.31
C MET A 371 1.04 16.16 28.85
N GLU A 372 2.30 15.98 29.28
CA GLU A 372 3.15 17.10 29.69
C GLU A 372 3.33 18.12 28.56
N LYS A 373 3.56 17.63 27.32
CA LYS A 373 3.73 18.50 26.14
C LYS A 373 2.42 19.18 25.73
N VAL A 374 1.29 18.48 25.78
CA VAL A 374 -0.01 19.03 25.47
C VAL A 374 -0.39 20.13 26.47
N MET A 375 -0.17 19.90 27.77
CA MET A 375 -0.43 20.92 28.79
C MET A 375 0.48 22.15 28.63
N ALA A 376 1.75 21.94 28.33
CA ALA A 376 2.68 23.04 28.04
C ALA A 376 2.26 23.84 26.79
N ALA A 377 1.76 23.17 25.75
CA ALA A 377 1.23 23.84 24.57
C ALA A 377 -0.06 24.63 24.86
N ILE A 378 -0.94 24.09 25.69
CA ILE A 378 -2.15 24.79 26.15
C ILE A 378 -1.78 26.05 26.93
N ASP A 379 -0.83 25.95 27.86
CA ASP A 379 -0.37 27.08 28.65
C ASP A 379 0.34 28.15 27.79
N ALA A 380 1.10 27.72 26.78
CA ALA A 380 1.86 28.63 25.92
C ALA A 380 0.99 29.36 24.88
N TYR A 381 0.04 28.65 24.27
CA TYR A 381 -0.72 29.15 23.13
C TYR A 381 -2.17 29.48 23.44
N ASN A 382 -2.70 29.09 24.60
CA ASN A 382 -4.08 29.31 25.04
C ASN A 382 -5.11 29.00 23.93
N PRO A 383 -5.14 27.76 23.36
CA PRO A 383 -5.97 27.44 22.20
C PRO A 383 -7.47 27.60 22.54
N GLU A 384 -8.20 28.26 21.64
CA GLU A 384 -9.64 28.39 21.75
C GLU A 384 -10.39 27.12 21.38
N LEU A 385 -9.71 26.22 20.66
CA LEU A 385 -10.27 24.95 20.21
C LEU A 385 -9.20 23.86 20.30
N ILE A 386 -9.54 22.78 20.99
CA ILE A 386 -8.71 21.55 21.00
C ILE A 386 -9.49 20.47 20.24
N VAL A 387 -8.89 19.90 19.20
CA VAL A 387 -9.56 18.98 18.27
C VAL A 387 -8.87 17.63 18.25
N ILE A 388 -9.64 16.56 18.42
CA ILE A 388 -9.17 15.16 18.33
C ILE A 388 -10.21 14.32 17.58
N ASP A 389 -9.75 13.45 16.68
CA ASP A 389 -10.62 12.43 16.07
C ASP A 389 -10.78 11.25 17.03
N PRO A 390 -12.02 10.91 17.46
CA PRO A 390 -12.26 9.79 18.38
C PRO A 390 -11.88 8.42 17.82
N LYS A 391 -11.65 8.31 16.50
CA LYS A 391 -11.15 7.08 15.85
C LYS A 391 -9.63 6.98 15.86
N SER A 392 -8.93 8.02 16.29
CA SER A 392 -7.49 8.00 16.48
C SER A 392 -7.15 7.44 17.86
N PRO A 393 -6.04 6.69 18.02
CA PRO A 393 -5.52 6.34 19.34
C PRO A 393 -5.26 7.54 20.24
N ALA A 394 -5.16 8.75 19.68
CA ALA A 394 -5.09 10.02 20.41
C ALA A 394 -6.32 10.31 21.28
N ILE A 395 -7.40 9.54 21.17
CA ILE A 395 -8.58 9.64 22.07
C ILE A 395 -8.18 9.53 23.55
N ALA A 396 -7.12 8.78 23.87
CA ALA A 396 -6.60 8.67 25.23
C ALA A 396 -6.11 10.03 25.80
N VAL A 397 -5.69 10.96 24.93
CA VAL A 397 -5.32 12.34 25.31
C VAL A 397 -6.61 13.12 25.62
N ALA A 398 -7.65 13.00 24.79
CA ALA A 398 -8.93 13.68 25.01
C ALA A 398 -9.55 13.29 26.35
N GLU A 399 -9.55 12.00 26.71
CA GLU A 399 -10.05 11.51 28.00
C GLU A 399 -9.32 12.14 29.20
N LYS A 400 -8.00 12.38 29.08
CA LYS A 400 -7.20 13.01 30.13
C LYS A 400 -7.46 14.51 30.23
N LEU A 401 -7.67 15.19 29.11
CA LEU A 401 -8.00 16.61 29.07
C LEU A 401 -9.39 16.87 29.65
N ASP A 402 -10.37 16.04 29.28
CA ASP A 402 -11.73 16.11 29.83
C ASP A 402 -11.71 15.89 31.35
N ALA A 403 -10.98 14.90 31.83
CA ALA A 403 -10.80 14.67 33.27
C ALA A 403 -10.10 15.84 34.01
N ALA A 404 -9.34 16.67 33.29
CA ALA A 404 -8.73 17.90 33.79
C ALA A 404 -9.65 19.13 33.67
N GLY A 405 -10.87 18.96 33.15
CA GLY A 405 -11.86 20.02 32.96
C GLY A 405 -11.62 20.88 31.71
N LEU A 406 -10.84 20.41 30.76
CA LEU A 406 -10.58 21.09 29.49
C LEU A 406 -11.51 20.56 28.39
N GLU A 407 -12.17 21.46 27.69
CA GLU A 407 -13.08 21.09 26.61
C GLU A 407 -12.34 20.62 25.37
N VAL A 408 -12.68 19.43 24.87
CA VAL A 408 -12.12 18.86 23.64
C VAL A 408 -13.23 18.62 22.63
N LYS A 409 -13.08 19.20 21.44
CA LYS A 409 -13.97 18.93 20.31
C LYS A 409 -13.61 17.60 19.65
N LEU A 410 -14.45 16.61 19.82
CA LEU A 410 -14.34 15.34 19.09
C LEU A 410 -14.98 15.48 17.71
N ILE A 411 -14.18 15.29 16.66
CA ILE A 411 -14.64 15.45 15.28
C ILE A 411 -15.22 14.15 14.71
N ASN A 412 -16.24 14.27 13.88
CA ASN A 412 -16.88 13.15 13.20
C ASN A 412 -16.32 12.96 11.78
N LEU A 413 -16.80 11.94 11.06
CA LEU A 413 -16.33 11.63 9.69
C LEU A 413 -16.56 12.79 8.72
N THR A 414 -17.66 13.52 8.83
CA THR A 414 -17.96 14.67 7.97
C THR A 414 -16.97 15.80 8.22
N ASP A 415 -16.59 16.05 9.47
CA ASP A 415 -15.58 17.04 9.83
C ASP A 415 -14.19 16.65 9.27
N VAL A 416 -13.80 15.37 9.37
CA VAL A 416 -12.53 14.86 8.82
C VAL A 416 -12.47 15.03 7.30
N GLN A 417 -13.56 14.78 6.59
CA GLN A 417 -13.67 14.99 5.15
C GLN A 417 -13.63 16.49 4.79
N ALA A 418 -14.35 17.32 5.56
CA ALA A 418 -14.31 18.77 5.38
C ALA A 418 -12.90 19.33 5.62
N ALA A 419 -12.20 18.84 6.65
CA ALA A 419 -10.82 19.24 6.94
C ALA A 419 -9.88 18.92 5.78
N PHE A 420 -9.99 17.73 5.19
CA PHE A 420 -9.21 17.35 4.02
C PHE A 420 -9.48 18.27 2.82
N HIS A 421 -10.74 18.53 2.49
CA HIS A 421 -11.08 19.39 1.35
C HIS A 421 -10.65 20.84 1.56
N ILE A 422 -10.77 21.36 2.77
CA ILE A 422 -10.31 22.71 3.13
C ILE A 422 -8.80 22.79 2.99
N PHE A 423 -8.07 21.83 3.54
CA PHE A 423 -6.62 21.75 3.42
C PHE A 423 -6.16 21.70 1.95
N MET A 424 -6.76 20.82 1.13
CA MET A 424 -6.41 20.71 -0.29
C MET A 424 -6.73 21.98 -1.08
N ARG A 425 -7.81 22.68 -0.74
CA ARG A 425 -8.12 24.00 -1.32
C ARG A 425 -7.03 25.00 -0.98
N HIS A 426 -6.64 25.11 0.28
CA HIS A 426 -5.58 26.01 0.71
C HIS A 426 -4.22 25.70 0.06
N VAL A 427 -3.87 24.43 -0.07
CA VAL A 427 -2.63 24.01 -0.75
C VAL A 427 -2.68 24.40 -2.22
N LYS A 428 -3.81 24.19 -2.90
CA LYS A 428 -4.00 24.52 -4.30
C LYS A 428 -3.96 26.04 -4.56
N ASP A 429 -4.61 26.81 -3.69
CA ASP A 429 -4.76 28.26 -3.84
C ASP A 429 -3.60 29.04 -3.18
N GLU A 430 -2.64 28.32 -2.56
CA GLU A 430 -1.48 28.87 -1.84
C GLU A 430 -1.87 29.90 -0.76
N THR A 431 -2.98 29.63 -0.05
CA THR A 431 -3.58 30.56 0.93
C THR A 431 -3.34 30.16 2.39
N VAL A 432 -2.52 29.15 2.66
CA VAL A 432 -2.07 28.72 3.98
C VAL A 432 -0.56 28.83 4.09
N LEU A 433 -0.04 29.12 5.28
CA LEU A 433 1.37 29.01 5.59
C LEU A 433 1.58 27.74 6.44
N ILE A 434 2.53 26.90 6.05
CA ILE A 434 2.84 25.64 6.75
C ILE A 434 4.30 25.66 7.18
N GLU A 435 4.54 25.54 8.49
CA GLU A 435 5.91 25.47 9.02
C GLU A 435 6.60 24.21 8.53
N PRO A 436 7.77 24.29 7.89
CA PRO A 436 8.53 23.13 7.48
C PRO A 436 8.88 22.21 8.65
N HIS A 437 8.70 20.90 8.45
CA HIS A 437 9.03 19.89 9.45
C HIS A 437 9.61 18.63 8.80
N GLU A 438 10.69 18.06 9.38
CA GLU A 438 11.40 16.89 8.83
C GLU A 438 10.52 15.64 8.63
N SER A 439 9.44 15.53 9.41
CA SER A 439 8.51 14.40 9.31
C SER A 439 7.60 14.44 8.08
N PHE A 440 7.52 15.54 7.34
CA PHE A 440 6.60 15.65 6.20
C PHE A 440 7.07 14.84 4.99
N ALA A 441 8.34 14.89 4.62
CA ALA A 441 8.84 14.17 3.45
C ALA A 441 8.52 12.66 3.50
N PRO A 442 8.86 11.90 4.56
CA PRO A 442 8.53 10.48 4.63
C PRO A 442 7.02 10.19 4.77
N ALA A 443 6.23 11.17 5.24
CA ALA A 443 4.79 11.03 5.34
C ALA A 443 4.11 11.26 3.97
N LEU A 444 4.56 12.24 3.20
CA LEU A 444 4.07 12.52 1.85
C LEU A 444 4.31 11.34 0.90
N GLU A 445 5.45 10.66 1.02
CA GLU A 445 5.74 9.43 0.25
C GLU A 445 4.75 8.29 0.52
N LYS A 446 4.15 8.25 1.70
CA LYS A 446 3.22 7.19 2.13
C LYS A 446 1.76 7.62 2.06
N ALA A 447 1.51 8.91 1.94
CA ALA A 447 0.17 9.46 1.99
C ALA A 447 -0.67 9.04 0.79
N THR A 448 -1.81 8.43 1.06
CA THR A 448 -2.85 8.15 0.07
C THR A 448 -4.19 8.65 0.58
N THR A 449 -5.19 8.67 -0.30
CA THR A 449 -6.55 9.05 0.04
C THR A 449 -7.47 7.85 0.09
N ARG A 450 -8.57 7.99 0.82
CA ARG A 450 -9.70 7.06 0.82
C ARG A 450 -10.98 7.81 0.44
N GLU A 451 -11.80 7.19 -0.37
CA GLU A 451 -13.14 7.67 -0.66
C GLU A 451 -14.13 7.12 0.37
N GLY A 452 -15.02 7.97 0.84
CA GLY A 452 -16.18 7.58 1.66
C GLY A 452 -17.36 7.17 0.79
N VAL A 453 -18.42 6.64 1.43
CA VAL A 453 -19.65 6.17 0.77
C VAL A 453 -20.33 7.23 -0.10
N ASN A 454 -20.06 8.51 0.14
CA ASN A 454 -20.65 9.66 -0.57
C ASN A 454 -19.66 10.30 -1.57
N GLY A 455 -18.57 9.61 -1.96
CA GLY A 455 -17.52 10.18 -2.82
C GLY A 455 -16.64 11.24 -2.14
N ALA A 456 -16.85 11.53 -0.86
CA ALA A 456 -16.03 12.48 -0.12
C ALA A 456 -14.69 11.84 0.28
N THR A 457 -13.61 12.57 0.04
CA THR A 457 -12.23 12.09 0.20
C THR A 457 -11.65 12.50 1.56
N ALA A 458 -10.77 11.67 2.11
CA ALA A 458 -9.96 11.94 3.30
C ALA A 458 -8.62 11.20 3.22
N TRP A 459 -7.66 11.55 4.09
CA TRP A 459 -6.42 10.78 4.24
C TRP A 459 -6.70 9.31 4.59
N ALA A 460 -6.01 8.39 3.92
CA ALA A 460 -6.01 6.96 4.27
C ALA A 460 -4.98 6.70 5.38
N ARG A 461 -5.40 6.74 6.64
CA ARG A 461 -4.51 6.58 7.81
C ARG A 461 -3.73 5.27 7.84
N THR A 462 -4.19 4.26 7.11
CA THR A 462 -3.54 2.93 7.03
C THR A 462 -2.40 2.87 6.03
N SER A 463 -2.17 3.94 5.24
CA SER A 463 -1.10 3.97 4.24
C SER A 463 0.32 4.09 4.84
N GLY A 464 0.43 4.44 6.12
CA GLY A 464 1.69 4.58 6.83
C GLY A 464 1.60 5.54 8.02
N VAL A 465 2.75 5.94 8.56
CA VAL A 465 2.81 6.97 9.61
C VAL A 465 2.60 8.33 8.95
N ILE A 466 1.36 8.79 8.89
CA ILE A 466 0.95 10.08 8.33
C ILE A 466 0.18 10.95 9.33
N CYS A 467 0.24 10.63 10.63
CA CYS A 467 -0.45 11.37 11.68
C CYS A 467 -0.05 12.86 11.75
N ASN A 468 1.15 13.22 11.26
CA ASN A 468 1.60 14.60 11.10
C ASN A 468 0.80 15.35 10.02
N LEU A 469 0.56 14.74 8.85
CA LEU A 469 -0.27 15.34 7.80
C LEU A 469 -1.73 15.46 8.27
N VAL A 470 -2.25 14.45 8.96
CA VAL A 470 -3.62 14.47 9.50
C VAL A 470 -3.76 15.55 10.56
N ALA A 471 -2.80 15.67 11.50
CA ALA A 471 -2.83 16.68 12.53
C ALA A 471 -2.79 18.11 11.94
N VAL A 472 -1.89 18.38 10.99
CA VAL A 472 -1.79 19.69 10.32
C VAL A 472 -3.04 19.99 9.48
N THR A 473 -3.59 19.00 8.78
CA THR A 473 -4.85 19.14 8.05
C THR A 473 -6.00 19.56 8.98
N ASN A 474 -6.11 18.89 10.12
CA ASN A 474 -7.11 19.23 11.12
C ASN A 474 -6.83 20.61 11.76
N ALA A 475 -5.57 21.00 11.93
CA ALA A 475 -5.19 22.30 12.48
C ALA A 475 -5.60 23.46 11.55
N VAL A 476 -5.41 23.31 10.24
CA VAL A 476 -5.87 24.27 9.25
C VAL A 476 -7.40 24.42 9.32
N TRP A 477 -8.12 23.30 9.30
CA TRP A 477 -9.58 23.32 9.42
C TRP A 477 -10.04 23.93 10.75
N ALA A 478 -9.42 23.54 11.87
CA ALA A 478 -9.80 24.02 13.19
C ALA A 478 -9.59 25.53 13.33
N ALA A 479 -8.53 26.08 12.76
CA ALA A 479 -8.31 27.54 12.74
C ALA A 479 -9.42 28.28 12.01
N GLU A 480 -9.94 27.74 10.89
CA GLU A 480 -11.09 28.32 10.18
C GLU A 480 -12.43 28.20 10.96
N GLN A 481 -12.53 27.26 11.92
CA GLN A 481 -13.73 27.13 12.75
C GLN A 481 -13.78 28.16 13.88
N ILE A 482 -12.70 28.87 14.15
CA ILE A 482 -12.65 29.90 15.14
C ILE A 482 -13.40 31.11 14.60
N THR A 483 -14.58 31.42 15.15
CA THR A 483 -15.40 32.53 14.69
C THR A 483 -14.70 33.87 14.99
N PRO A 484 -14.49 34.76 14.02
CA PRO A 484 -14.00 36.11 14.31
C PRO A 484 -14.88 36.76 15.35
N PRO A 485 -14.34 37.60 16.27
CA PRO A 485 -15.18 38.33 17.22
C PRO A 485 -16.21 39.11 16.42
N GLU A 486 -17.48 38.98 16.86
CA GLU A 486 -18.59 39.72 16.27
C GLU A 486 -18.22 41.20 16.28
N TYR A 487 -18.20 41.85 15.11
CA TYR A 487 -18.01 43.28 15.03
C TYR A 487 -19.21 43.93 15.72
N VAL A 488 -19.02 44.38 16.96
CA VAL A 488 -20.03 45.16 17.69
C VAL A 488 -19.91 46.61 17.23
N PRO A 489 -20.90 47.14 16.45
CA PRO A 489 -20.78 48.49 15.86
C PRO A 489 -20.85 49.62 16.91
N ASP A 490 -21.01 49.33 18.17
CA ASP A 490 -21.37 50.28 19.24
C ASP A 490 -20.20 51.03 19.89
N LYS A 491 -19.01 50.93 19.36
CA LYS A 491 -17.99 51.97 19.59
C LYS A 491 -17.68 52.69 18.29
N ALA A 492 -18.76 53.15 17.62
CA ALA A 492 -18.64 54.19 16.63
C ALA A 492 -17.87 55.36 17.28
N TYR A 493 -16.72 55.70 16.69
CA TYR A 493 -16.02 56.94 16.91
C TYR A 493 -17.05 58.06 17.10
N ALA A 494 -17.17 58.57 18.30
CA ALA A 494 -17.71 59.93 18.48
C ALA A 494 -16.73 60.83 17.70
N ALA A 495 -17.22 61.43 16.62
CA ALA A 495 -16.42 62.38 15.87
C ALA A 495 -15.88 63.42 16.87
N PRO A 496 -14.56 63.71 16.87
CA PRO A 496 -14.04 64.73 17.76
C PRO A 496 -14.79 66.03 17.46
N GLU A 497 -15.38 66.63 18.50
CA GLU A 497 -15.96 67.98 18.38
C GLU A 497 -14.93 68.90 17.73
N SER A 498 -15.36 69.66 16.76
CA SER A 498 -14.60 70.61 15.97
C SER A 498 -13.70 71.46 16.85
N VAL A 499 -12.42 71.20 16.88
CA VAL A 499 -11.40 72.08 17.43
C VAL A 499 -11.19 73.19 16.41
N THR A 500 -11.58 74.40 16.77
CA THR A 500 -11.27 75.62 16.06
C THR A 500 -9.75 75.73 15.91
N ARG A 501 -9.29 75.87 14.66
CA ARG A 501 -7.89 76.16 14.31
C ARG A 501 -7.41 77.41 14.99
N ASP A 502 -6.44 77.28 15.90
CA ASP A 502 -5.50 78.37 16.18
C ASP A 502 -4.13 77.97 15.65
N SER A 503 -3.53 78.91 14.98
CA SER A 503 -2.34 78.77 14.18
C SER A 503 -1.07 78.79 15.04
N GLY A 504 -0.24 77.75 14.94
CA GLY A 504 1.16 77.81 15.33
C GLY A 504 1.63 76.70 16.27
N GLY A 505 2.50 75.84 15.76
CA GLY A 505 3.36 75.01 16.60
C GLY A 505 3.41 73.51 16.21
N GLU A 506 4.52 73.14 15.81
CA GLU A 506 5.15 71.81 15.54
C GLU A 506 4.40 70.51 15.88
N ASN A 507 4.31 69.66 14.87
CA ASN A 507 3.82 68.28 14.94
C ASN A 507 4.71 67.39 15.81
N HIS A 508 4.26 67.05 17.00
CA HIS A 508 4.67 65.83 17.71
C HIS A 508 3.50 64.84 17.69
N ILE A 509 3.59 63.85 16.83
CA ILE A 509 2.73 62.67 16.89
C ILE A 509 3.27 61.80 18.04
N ALA A 510 2.51 61.74 19.14
CA ALA A 510 2.75 60.76 20.20
C ALA A 510 2.37 59.37 19.69
N PRO A 511 3.14 58.32 19.97
CA PRO A 511 2.76 56.97 19.58
C PRO A 511 1.55 56.52 20.35
N VAL A 512 0.58 55.99 19.64
CA VAL A 512 -0.59 55.30 20.18
C VAL A 512 -0.08 54.04 20.91
N ASN A 513 -0.35 53.95 22.17
CA ASN A 513 0.02 52.82 23.02
C ASN A 513 -0.97 51.69 22.79
N ASP A 514 -0.69 50.84 21.81
CA ASP A 514 -1.43 49.59 21.56
C ASP A 514 -0.96 48.51 22.54
N ASN A 515 -1.42 48.56 23.76
CA ASN A 515 -1.28 47.52 24.77
C ASN A 515 -2.37 46.45 24.60
N PHE A 516 -2.43 45.77 23.47
CA PHE A 516 -3.12 44.49 23.32
C PHE A 516 -2.42 43.71 22.18
N GLY A 517 -1.28 43.14 22.49
CA GLY A 517 -0.60 42.24 21.62
C GLY A 517 0.35 41.36 22.42
N ILE A 518 -0.06 40.15 22.73
CA ILE A 518 0.90 39.11 23.09
C ILE A 518 1.55 38.70 21.78
N GLU A 519 2.73 39.24 21.51
CA GLU A 519 3.59 38.70 20.46
C GLU A 519 4.03 37.30 20.86
N THR A 520 3.32 36.29 20.40
CA THR A 520 3.76 34.90 20.53
C THR A 520 4.73 34.62 19.38
N ASN A 521 6.02 34.71 19.65
CA ASN A 521 7.06 34.37 18.69
C ASN A 521 7.12 32.82 18.60
N ILE A 522 6.46 32.24 17.61
CA ILE A 522 6.33 30.78 17.42
C ILE A 522 7.70 30.12 17.13
N MET A 523 8.69 30.88 16.69
CA MET A 523 10.01 30.35 16.33
C MET A 523 10.97 30.07 17.52
N THR A 524 10.61 30.35 18.76
CA THR A 524 11.55 30.26 19.88
C THR A 524 11.30 29.14 20.88
N LEU A 525 10.31 28.28 20.68
CA LEU A 525 10.11 27.12 21.55
C LEU A 525 10.67 25.86 20.89
N ALA A 526 11.97 25.62 21.07
CA ALA A 526 12.56 24.30 20.91
C ALA A 526 12.10 23.40 22.07
N PHE A 527 11.32 22.37 21.75
CA PHE A 527 11.00 21.28 22.67
C PHE A 527 12.04 20.15 22.61
#